data_66db8d2f6445131625a61eccf2e6e115
#
_entry.id   66db8d2f6445131625a61eccf2e6e115
#
_cell.length_a   1.000
_cell.length_b   1.000
_cell.length_c   1.000
_cell.angle_alpha   90.00
_cell.angle_beta   90.00
_cell.angle_gamma   90.00
#
_symmetry.space_group_name_H-M   'P 1'
#
loop_
_entity.id
_entity.type
_entity.pdbx_description
1 polymer ?
#
loop_
_entity_poly.entity_id
_entity_poly.type
_entity_poly.pdbx_seq_one_letter_code
_entity_poly.pdbx_strand_id
1 'polypeptide(L)' 'MASPAQFMTQAAHTLKRSLHPALRYLSVEETDDSLIISGRVNSYYLKQLAQETLMPVRGERQLVNRVNVVTK' A
#
# COMPACT_ATOMS: atom_id res chain seq x y z
N MET A 1 21.18 4.25 -16.75
CA MET A 1 20.64 4.63 -15.44
C MET A 1 19.14 4.46 -15.39
N ALA A 2 18.64 3.90 -14.32
CA ALA A 2 17.21 3.68 -14.18
C ALA A 2 16.48 5.01 -13.94
N SER A 3 15.30 5.16 -14.55
CA SER A 3 14.44 6.29 -14.26
C SER A 3 13.78 6.10 -12.88
N PRO A 4 13.27 7.19 -12.29
CA PRO A 4 12.59 7.04 -10.99
C PRO A 4 11.46 6.03 -11.00
N ALA A 5 10.77 5.90 -12.13
CA ALA A 5 9.68 4.93 -12.23
C ALA A 5 10.16 3.51 -12.08
N GLN A 6 11.42 3.25 -12.43
CA GLN A 6 11.97 1.90 -12.32
C GLN A 6 12.29 1.51 -10.90
N PHE A 7 12.32 2.48 -9.99
CA PHE A 7 12.50 2.19 -8.57
C PHE A 7 11.19 2.03 -7.84
N MET A 8 10.07 2.21 -8.54
CA MET A 8 8.79 2.00 -7.92
C MET A 8 8.62 0.51 -7.68
N THR A 9 8.36 0.14 -6.44
CA THR A 9 8.23 -1.25 -6.06
C THR A 9 6.94 -1.84 -6.62
N GLN A 10 6.88 -3.17 -6.65
CA GLN A 10 5.67 -3.85 -7.08
C GLN A 10 4.49 -3.49 -6.18
N ALA A 11 4.74 -3.35 -4.88
CA ALA A 11 3.69 -2.97 -3.95
C ALA A 11 3.15 -1.57 -4.26
N ALA A 12 4.04 -0.61 -4.51
CA ALA A 12 3.62 0.74 -4.85
C ALA A 12 2.83 0.76 -6.16
N HIS A 13 3.28 0.00 -7.14
CA HIS A 13 2.55 -0.13 -8.40
C HIS A 13 1.16 -0.69 -8.18
N THR A 14 1.07 -1.72 -7.35
CA THR A 14 -0.21 -2.38 -7.09
C THR A 14 -1.21 -1.39 -6.50
N LEU A 15 -0.76 -0.55 -5.56
CA LEU A 15 -1.64 0.46 -4.99
C LEU A 15 -2.06 1.49 -6.03
N LYS A 16 -1.13 1.95 -6.85
CA LYS A 16 -1.44 2.98 -7.84
C LYS A 16 -2.36 2.49 -8.93
N ARG A 17 -2.40 1.19 -9.17
CA ARG A 17 -3.25 0.59 -10.19
C ARG A 17 -4.60 0.15 -9.64
N SER A 18 -4.85 0.39 -8.36
CA SER A 18 -6.10 -0.02 -7.76
C SER A 18 -7.28 0.68 -8.42
N LEU A 19 -8.40 -0.02 -8.51
CA LEU A 19 -9.64 0.55 -9.00
C LEU A 19 -10.25 1.50 -7.98
N HIS A 20 -9.80 1.47 -6.75
CA HIS A 20 -10.32 2.35 -5.70
C HIS A 20 -9.42 3.57 -5.58
N PRO A 21 -9.92 4.76 -5.95
CA PRO A 21 -9.08 5.96 -5.91
C PRO A 21 -8.44 6.20 -4.54
N ALA A 22 -9.13 5.86 -3.46
CA ALA A 22 -8.58 6.07 -2.12
C ALA A 22 -7.28 5.32 -1.91
N LEU A 23 -7.11 4.15 -2.53
CA LEU A 23 -5.89 3.36 -2.36
C LEU A 23 -4.73 3.94 -3.15
N ARG A 24 -5.00 4.70 -4.19
CA ARG A 24 -3.94 5.25 -5.03
C ARG A 24 -3.12 6.32 -4.33
N TYR A 25 -3.66 6.89 -3.25
CA TYR A 25 -2.97 7.93 -2.50
C TYR A 25 -2.25 7.41 -1.27
N LEU A 26 -2.32 6.11 -1.04
CA LEU A 26 -1.59 5.52 0.07
C LEU A 26 -0.13 5.36 -0.30
N SER A 27 0.70 5.32 0.72
CA SER A 27 2.13 5.12 0.55
C SER A 27 2.50 3.74 1.07
N VAL A 28 3.55 3.18 0.48
CA VAL A 28 4.08 1.92 0.97
C VAL A 28 5.59 2.05 1.07
N GLU A 29 6.13 1.57 2.17
CA GLU A 29 7.56 1.52 2.40
C GLU A 29 7.95 0.06 2.46
N GLU A 30 9.01 -0.30 1.75
CA GLU A 30 9.48 -1.68 1.72
C GLU A 30 10.82 -1.79 2.42
N THR A 31 10.92 -2.76 3.30
CA THR A 31 12.19 -3.16 3.88
C THR A 31 12.40 -4.62 3.55
N ASP A 32 13.55 -5.16 3.97
CA ASP A 32 13.81 -6.59 3.75
C ASP A 32 12.78 -7.47 4.42
N ASP A 33 12.22 -7.01 5.53
CA ASP A 33 11.34 -7.82 6.36
C ASP A 33 9.90 -7.38 6.33
N SER A 34 9.59 -6.21 5.79
CA SER A 34 8.26 -5.64 5.96
C SER A 34 7.80 -4.84 4.77
N LEU A 35 6.49 -4.81 4.59
CA LEU A 35 5.80 -3.83 3.79
C LEU A 35 4.96 -2.99 4.74
N ILE A 36 5.16 -1.69 4.72
CA ILE A 36 4.45 -0.80 5.64
C ILE A 36 3.58 0.13 4.83
N ILE A 37 2.28 0.01 5.00
CA ILE A 37 1.31 0.87 4.32
C ILE A 37 0.95 2.02 5.24
N SER A 38 0.87 3.23 4.69
CA SER A 38 0.48 4.39 5.47
C SER A 38 -0.36 5.32 4.62
N GLY A 39 -1.05 6.23 5.28
CA GLY A 39 -1.91 7.20 4.63
C GLY A 39 -3.23 7.28 5.37
N ARG A 40 -4.22 7.84 4.70
CA ARG A 40 -5.54 8.04 5.28
C ARG A 40 -6.62 7.53 4.37
N VAL A 41 -7.63 6.91 4.97
CA VAL A 41 -8.84 6.51 4.26
C VAL A 41 -10.02 6.89 5.15
N ASN A 42 -11.22 6.84 4.59
CA ASN A 42 -12.40 7.27 5.34
C ASN A 42 -13.26 6.12 5.81
N SER A 43 -12.77 4.89 5.73
CA SER A 43 -13.51 3.75 6.23
C SER A 43 -12.56 2.60 6.55
N TYR A 44 -12.97 1.75 7.47
CA TYR A 44 -12.23 0.53 7.77
C TYR A 44 -12.20 -0.41 6.61
N TYR A 45 -13.26 -0.40 5.81
CA TYR A 45 -13.29 -1.22 4.61
C TYR A 45 -12.09 -0.91 3.72
N LEU A 46 -11.80 0.36 3.50
CA LEU A 46 -10.68 0.74 2.65
C LEU A 46 -9.35 0.38 3.27
N LYS A 47 -9.23 0.51 4.59
CA LYS A 47 -8.01 0.09 5.26
C LYS A 47 -7.77 -1.40 5.08
N GLN A 48 -8.81 -2.20 5.24
CA GLN A 48 -8.72 -3.64 5.06
C GLN A 48 -8.43 -3.98 3.61
N LEU A 49 -9.06 -3.26 2.69
CA LEU A 49 -8.86 -3.51 1.28
C LEU A 49 -7.42 -3.21 0.86
N ALA A 50 -6.82 -2.18 1.43
CA ALA A 50 -5.41 -1.88 1.15
C ALA A 50 -4.53 -3.05 1.56
N GLN A 51 -4.79 -3.61 2.73
CA GLN A 51 -4.03 -4.75 3.19
C GLN A 51 -4.18 -5.93 2.25
N GLU A 52 -5.42 -6.24 1.87
CA GLU A 52 -5.69 -7.38 1.00
C GLU A 52 -5.10 -7.18 -0.38
N THR A 53 -5.07 -5.94 -0.84
CA THR A 53 -4.49 -5.63 -2.14
C THR A 53 -3.00 -5.96 -2.18
N LEU A 54 -2.29 -5.79 -1.07
CA LEU A 54 -0.86 -6.01 -1.01
C LEU A 54 -0.47 -7.40 -0.53
N MET A 55 -1.42 -8.18 -0.03
CA MET A 55 -1.10 -9.52 0.43
C MET A 55 -0.40 -10.37 -0.64
N PRO A 56 -0.85 -10.36 -1.90
CA PRO A 56 -0.20 -11.19 -2.91
C PRO A 56 1.23 -10.78 -3.23
N VAL A 57 1.59 -9.53 -2.98
CA VAL A 57 2.92 -9.04 -3.34
C VAL A 57 3.87 -8.93 -2.17
N ARG A 58 3.43 -9.27 -0.96
CA ARG A 58 4.31 -9.13 0.21
C ARG A 58 5.38 -10.22 0.27
N GLY A 59 5.16 -11.33 -0.38
CA GLY A 59 6.10 -12.44 -0.31
C GLY A 59 6.15 -12.97 1.12
N GLU A 60 7.37 -13.11 1.63
CA GLU A 60 7.57 -13.59 3.01
C GLU A 60 7.69 -12.45 4.01
N ARG A 61 7.49 -11.21 3.54
CA ARG A 61 7.62 -10.06 4.42
C ARG A 61 6.36 -9.89 5.26
N GLN A 62 6.52 -9.25 6.38
CA GLN A 62 5.39 -8.90 7.23
C GLN A 62 4.69 -7.69 6.66
N LEU A 63 3.37 -7.74 6.63
CA LEU A 63 2.59 -6.60 6.15
C LEU A 63 2.12 -5.80 7.36
N VAL A 64 2.55 -4.55 7.43
CA VAL A 64 2.22 -3.65 8.54
C VAL A 64 1.28 -2.60 8.01
N ASN A 65 0.06 -2.57 8.53
CA ASN A 65 -0.96 -1.64 8.04
C ASN A 65 -1.10 -0.49 9.02
N ARG A 66 -0.50 0.65 8.66
CA ARG A 66 -0.56 1.87 9.46
C ARG A 66 -1.49 2.91 8.87
N VAL A 67 -2.41 2.47 8.04
CA VAL A 67 -3.37 3.37 7.44
C VAL A 67 -4.31 3.90 8.53
N ASN A 68 -4.51 5.21 8.54
CA ASN A 68 -5.42 5.84 9.48
C ASN A 68 -6.80 5.92 8.89
N VAL A 69 -7.79 5.51 9.66
CA VAL A 69 -9.19 5.66 9.28
C VAL A 69 -9.69 6.95 9.89
N VAL A 70 -10.02 7.90 9.02
CA VAL A 70 -10.49 9.21 9.44
C VAL A 70 -11.97 9.28 9.11
N THR A 71 -12.80 9.24 10.15
CA THR A 71 -14.24 9.33 9.98
C THR A 71 -14.74 10.62 10.60
N LYS A 72 -15.87 11.05 10.13
CA LYS A 72 -16.50 12.22 10.71
C LYS A 72 -17.65 11.85 11.60
#